data_4c8d8381987858be324564fcf84ce674
#
_entry.id   4c8d8381987858be324564fcf84ce674
#
_cell.length_a   1.000
_cell.length_b   1.000
_cell.length_c   1.000
_cell.angle_alpha   90.00
_cell.angle_beta   90.00
_cell.angle_gamma   90.00
#
_symmetry.space_group_name_H-M   'P 1'
#
loop_
_entity.id
_entity.type
_entity.pdbx_description
1 polymer ?
#
loop_
_entity_poly.entity_id
_entity_poly.type
_entity_poly.pdbx_seq_one_letter_code
_entity_poly.pdbx_strand_id
1 'polypeptide(L)'
;MTFDKFTIKAQEAIQSALDTAKRNGQQTIEPVHILAGVMDKGKDVTDYVLQKLGVNAQTVELSLQNEIKHLPKVSGGEPYFSPDSNKVLEKTLDISQKLGDDYVSIEPLLLALLQVGSTASRILKDAGCTEKEMLQAIQSLRQGQKVESQSGDENFQALSKYATNLVERARAGKLDPVIGRDEEIRRTIRILSRKTKNNPVLIGEPGVGKT
;
A
#
# COMPACT_ATOMS: atom_id res chain seq x y z
N MET A 1 -14.27 19.76 5.61
CA MET A 1 -13.53 19.12 4.52
C MET A 1 -14.35 17.93 4.08
N THR A 2 -14.69 17.81 2.81
CA THR A 2 -15.38 16.63 2.27
C THR A 2 -14.34 15.64 1.76
N PHE A 3 -14.56 14.36 2.00
CA PHE A 3 -13.62 13.28 1.58
C PHE A 3 -14.06 12.61 0.27
N ASP A 4 -14.93 13.26 -0.51
CA ASP A 4 -15.50 12.71 -1.76
C ASP A 4 -14.43 12.40 -2.82
N LYS A 5 -13.30 13.12 -2.76
CA LYS A 5 -12.14 12.90 -3.63
C LYS A 5 -11.12 11.88 -3.09
N PHE A 6 -11.43 11.22 -2.00
CA PHE A 6 -10.56 10.16 -1.46
C PHE A 6 -11.04 8.80 -1.95
N THR A 7 -10.10 7.87 -2.16
CA THR A 7 -10.43 6.47 -2.43
C THR A 7 -11.15 5.85 -1.24
N ILE A 8 -11.86 4.77 -1.47
CA ILE A 8 -12.59 4.05 -0.41
C ILE A 8 -11.66 3.69 0.74
N LYS A 9 -10.47 3.15 0.44
CA LYS A 9 -9.48 2.79 1.47
C LYS A 9 -8.95 4.00 2.24
N ALA A 10 -8.70 5.11 1.54
CA ALA A 10 -8.24 6.33 2.20
C ALA A 10 -9.33 6.93 3.12
N GLN A 11 -10.61 6.87 2.71
CA GLN A 11 -11.73 7.24 3.57
C GLN A 11 -11.84 6.32 4.79
N GLU A 12 -11.72 5.00 4.59
CA GLU A 12 -11.70 4.01 5.68
C GLU A 12 -10.53 4.23 6.64
N ALA A 13 -9.37 4.62 6.15
CA ALA A 13 -8.21 4.94 6.99
C ALA A 13 -8.48 6.17 7.87
N ILE A 14 -9.09 7.21 7.31
CA ILE A 14 -9.48 8.40 8.07
C ILE A 14 -10.57 8.08 9.09
N GLN A 15 -11.56 7.25 8.71
CA GLN A 15 -12.60 6.79 9.63
C GLN A 15 -12.00 5.94 10.75
N SER A 16 -11.06 5.04 10.46
CA SER A 16 -10.34 4.24 11.46
C SER A 16 -9.54 5.13 12.44
N ALA A 17 -8.96 6.23 11.95
CA ALA A 17 -8.29 7.22 12.81
C ALA A 17 -9.27 7.86 13.81
N LEU A 18 -10.45 8.27 13.33
CA LEU A 18 -11.52 8.84 14.16
C LEU A 18 -12.03 7.83 15.19
N ASP A 19 -12.26 6.59 14.78
CA ASP A 19 -12.72 5.52 15.67
C ASP A 19 -11.65 5.18 16.74
N THR A 20 -10.37 5.24 16.36
CA THR A 20 -9.27 5.02 17.29
C THR A 20 -9.17 6.12 18.33
N ALA A 21 -9.31 7.39 17.96
CA ALA A 21 -9.37 8.51 18.88
C ALA A 21 -10.57 8.37 19.85
N LYS A 22 -11.76 8.07 19.33
CA LYS A 22 -12.97 7.83 20.13
C LYS A 22 -12.79 6.71 21.15
N ARG A 23 -12.28 5.55 20.72
CA ARG A 23 -12.05 4.38 21.61
C ARG A 23 -11.08 4.68 22.73
N ASN A 24 -10.11 5.58 22.50
CA ASN A 24 -9.14 5.98 23.52
C ASN A 24 -9.63 7.15 24.38
N GLY A 25 -10.84 7.68 24.16
CA GLY A 25 -11.37 8.84 24.87
C GLY A 25 -10.63 10.14 24.52
N GLN A 26 -10.13 10.25 23.28
CA GLN A 26 -9.39 11.40 22.79
C GLN A 26 -10.28 12.24 21.87
N GLN A 27 -10.39 13.53 22.16
CA GLN A 27 -11.22 14.44 21.37
C GLN A 27 -10.47 14.95 20.14
N THR A 28 -9.14 15.08 20.23
CA THR A 28 -8.33 15.60 19.13
C THR A 28 -7.77 14.44 18.30
N ILE A 29 -8.04 14.45 16.99
CA ILE A 29 -7.49 13.50 16.04
C ILE A 29 -6.12 14.01 15.61
N GLU A 30 -5.05 13.41 16.14
CA GLU A 30 -3.67 13.74 15.84
C GLU A 30 -3.15 12.95 14.62
N PRO A 31 -2.07 13.38 13.96
CA PRO A 31 -1.46 12.64 12.84
C PRO A 31 -1.11 11.18 13.14
N VAL A 32 -0.83 10.83 14.39
CA VAL A 32 -0.59 9.43 14.80
C VAL A 32 -1.84 8.56 14.66
N HIS A 33 -3.04 9.11 14.84
CA HIS A 33 -4.29 8.39 14.57
C HIS A 33 -4.46 8.13 13.09
N ILE A 34 -4.15 9.15 12.25
CA ILE A 34 -4.22 9.00 10.79
C ILE A 34 -3.22 7.95 10.33
N LEU A 35 -1.99 7.95 10.84
CA LEU A 35 -0.99 6.95 10.51
C LEU A 35 -1.44 5.54 10.95
N ALA A 36 -2.02 5.41 12.14
CA ALA A 36 -2.59 4.13 12.59
C ALA A 36 -3.71 3.62 11.67
N GLY A 37 -4.59 4.52 11.23
CA GLY A 37 -5.65 4.18 10.25
C GLY A 37 -5.09 3.78 8.89
N VAL A 38 -4.04 4.47 8.41
CA VAL A 38 -3.32 4.13 7.17
C VAL A 38 -2.67 2.76 7.27
N MET A 39 -2.05 2.42 8.39
CA MET A 39 -1.45 1.09 8.61
C MET A 39 -2.49 -0.02 8.75
N ASP A 40 -3.69 0.27 9.27
CA ASP A 40 -4.79 -0.69 9.40
C ASP A 40 -5.48 -0.95 8.05
N LYS A 41 -5.94 0.10 7.36
CA LYS A 41 -6.75 -0.02 6.14
C LYS A 41 -5.93 -0.04 4.85
N GLY A 42 -4.77 0.58 4.86
CA GLY A 42 -3.81 0.58 3.75
C GLY A 42 -2.69 -0.44 3.88
N LYS A 43 -2.90 -1.52 4.62
CA LYS A 43 -1.85 -2.48 4.99
C LYS A 43 -1.04 -3.00 3.80
N ASP A 44 -1.68 -3.31 2.68
CA ASP A 44 -1.03 -3.78 1.47
C ASP A 44 -0.05 -2.75 0.87
N VAL A 45 -0.42 -1.48 0.90
CA VAL A 45 0.44 -0.37 0.46
C VAL A 45 1.55 -0.10 1.46
N THR A 46 1.19 0.00 2.75
CA THR A 46 2.15 0.31 3.81
C THR A 46 3.18 -0.79 3.99
N ASP A 47 2.78 -2.06 3.99
CA ASP A 47 3.70 -3.19 4.09
C ASP A 47 4.68 -3.20 2.92
N TYR A 48 4.21 -2.97 1.68
CA TYR A 48 5.08 -2.88 0.52
C TYR A 48 6.10 -1.74 0.64
N VAL A 49 5.62 -0.53 0.98
CA VAL A 49 6.48 0.66 1.09
C VAL A 49 7.51 0.46 2.20
N LEU A 50 7.09 0.05 3.40
CA LEU A 50 8.00 -0.16 4.53
C LEU A 50 9.00 -1.29 4.26
N GLN A 51 8.57 -2.39 3.63
CA GLN A 51 9.46 -3.48 3.24
C GLN A 51 10.52 -3.01 2.23
N LYS A 52 10.15 -2.15 1.26
CA LYS A 52 11.10 -1.58 0.30
C LYS A 52 12.13 -0.68 0.96
N LEU A 53 11.77 0.00 2.04
CA LEU A 53 12.66 0.82 2.85
C LEU A 53 13.48 0.00 3.87
N GLY A 54 13.23 -1.31 4.00
CA GLY A 54 13.85 -2.15 5.02
C GLY A 54 13.34 -1.88 6.44
N VAL A 55 12.18 -1.23 6.57
CA VAL A 55 11.56 -0.84 7.84
C VAL A 55 10.61 -1.94 8.33
N ASN A 56 10.72 -2.29 9.60
CA ASN A 56 9.81 -3.25 10.23
C ASN A 56 8.49 -2.56 10.61
N ALA A 57 7.39 -2.94 9.96
CA ALA A 57 6.06 -2.39 10.22
C ALA A 57 5.60 -2.56 11.68
N GLN A 58 5.94 -3.69 12.32
CA GLN A 58 5.58 -3.94 13.72
C GLN A 58 6.23 -2.94 14.68
N THR A 59 7.46 -2.49 14.41
CA THR A 59 8.14 -1.47 15.21
C THR A 59 7.39 -0.14 15.13
N VAL A 60 6.93 0.24 13.93
CA VAL A 60 6.12 1.45 13.73
C VAL A 60 4.79 1.33 14.46
N GLU A 61 4.10 0.20 14.35
CA GLU A 61 2.82 -0.06 15.03
C GLU A 61 2.94 0.03 16.55
N LEU A 62 3.98 -0.57 17.13
CA LEU A 62 4.23 -0.50 18.59
C LEU A 62 4.49 0.93 19.05
N SER A 63 5.29 1.68 18.31
CA SER A 63 5.55 3.09 18.61
C SER A 63 4.29 3.93 18.54
N LEU A 64 3.44 3.71 17.51
CA LEU A 64 2.15 4.37 17.37
C LEU A 64 1.21 4.06 18.53
N GLN A 65 1.06 2.78 18.88
CA GLN A 65 0.21 2.39 20.02
C GLN A 65 0.66 3.02 21.32
N ASN A 66 1.97 3.12 21.54
CA ASN A 66 2.54 3.75 22.72
C ASN A 66 2.23 5.25 22.74
N GLU A 67 2.47 5.97 21.66
CA GLU A 67 2.16 7.41 21.56
C GLU A 67 0.66 7.70 21.72
N ILE A 68 -0.21 6.94 21.06
CA ILE A 68 -1.66 7.11 21.17
C ILE A 68 -2.13 6.93 22.63
N LYS A 69 -1.58 5.96 23.38
CA LYS A 69 -1.94 5.74 24.79
C LYS A 69 -1.58 6.92 25.68
N HIS A 70 -0.54 7.68 25.35
CA HIS A 70 -0.07 8.81 26.14
C HIS A 70 -0.75 10.14 25.79
N LEU A 71 -1.54 10.18 24.70
CA LEU A 71 -2.28 11.39 24.36
C LEU A 71 -3.35 11.73 25.41
N PRO A 72 -3.64 13.03 25.63
CA PRO A 72 -4.64 13.48 26.58
C PRO A 72 -6.02 12.86 26.30
N LYS A 73 -6.67 12.39 27.37
CA LYS A 73 -8.05 11.91 27.34
C LYS A 73 -8.98 13.02 27.81
N VAL A 74 -9.99 13.31 27.02
CA VAL A 74 -10.99 14.35 27.32
C VAL A 74 -12.36 13.73 27.17
N SER A 75 -13.18 13.76 28.20
CA SER A 75 -14.57 13.30 28.16
C SER A 75 -15.52 14.41 27.74
N GLY A 76 -16.37 14.13 26.75
CA GLY A 76 -17.50 14.97 26.37
C GLY A 76 -17.20 16.00 25.27
N GLY A 77 -17.35 15.60 24.04
CA GLY A 77 -17.27 16.43 22.84
C GLY A 77 -17.09 15.57 21.59
N GLU A 78 -17.45 16.09 20.46
CA GLU A 78 -17.18 15.40 19.18
C GLU A 78 -15.70 15.50 18.82
N PRO A 79 -15.09 14.44 18.30
CA PRO A 79 -13.71 14.48 17.83
C PRO A 79 -13.52 15.46 16.67
N TYR A 80 -12.39 16.16 16.69
CA TYR A 80 -11.99 17.09 15.62
C TYR A 80 -10.51 16.89 15.25
N PHE A 81 -10.17 17.22 14.01
CA PHE A 81 -8.78 17.13 13.54
C PHE A 81 -7.93 18.24 14.15
N SER A 82 -6.75 17.87 14.65
CA SER A 82 -5.76 18.86 15.10
C SER A 82 -5.28 19.74 13.95
N PRO A 83 -4.70 20.91 14.24
CA PRO A 83 -4.09 21.74 13.19
C PRO A 83 -3.06 20.98 12.36
N ASP A 84 -2.28 20.10 12.96
CA ASP A 84 -1.28 19.31 12.25
C ASP A 84 -1.91 18.20 11.42
N SER A 85 -3.01 17.59 11.87
CA SER A 85 -3.80 16.66 11.04
C SER A 85 -4.42 17.36 9.83
N ASN A 86 -4.92 18.58 9.99
CA ASN A 86 -5.40 19.35 8.85
C ASN A 86 -4.29 19.66 7.85
N LYS A 87 -3.08 20.03 8.32
CA LYS A 87 -1.91 20.21 7.44
C LYS A 87 -1.53 18.93 6.68
N VAL A 88 -1.62 17.76 7.34
CA VAL A 88 -1.39 16.47 6.70
C VAL A 88 -2.40 16.25 5.57
N LEU A 89 -3.69 16.47 5.83
CA LEU A 89 -4.73 16.30 4.83
C LEU A 89 -4.59 17.27 3.65
N GLU A 90 -4.28 18.55 3.91
CA GLU A 90 -3.98 19.54 2.87
C GLU A 90 -2.76 19.12 2.03
N LYS A 91 -1.69 18.70 2.70
CA LYS A 91 -0.47 18.23 2.03
C LYS A 91 -0.73 16.99 1.18
N THR A 92 -1.62 16.11 1.63
CA THR A 92 -2.03 14.91 0.88
C THR A 92 -2.69 15.29 -0.45
N LEU A 93 -3.57 16.29 -0.45
CA LEU A 93 -4.20 16.80 -1.66
C LEU A 93 -3.16 17.36 -2.65
N ASP A 94 -2.20 18.14 -2.16
CA ASP A 94 -1.11 18.68 -2.97
C ASP A 94 -0.25 17.57 -3.62
N ILE A 95 0.06 16.52 -2.86
CA ILE A 95 0.84 15.38 -3.35
C ILE A 95 0.06 14.62 -4.42
N SER A 96 -1.21 14.33 -4.17
CA SER A 96 -2.09 13.63 -5.12
C SER A 96 -2.20 14.40 -6.44
N GLN A 97 -2.39 15.73 -6.37
CA GLN A 97 -2.44 16.58 -7.55
C GLN A 97 -1.10 16.57 -8.34
N LYS A 98 0.05 16.57 -7.66
CA LYS A 98 1.38 16.47 -8.29
C LYS A 98 1.60 15.13 -8.96
N LEU A 99 1.01 14.05 -8.45
CA LEU A 99 1.03 12.72 -9.05
C LEU A 99 0.07 12.59 -10.24
N GLY A 100 -0.82 13.58 -10.43
CA GLY A 100 -1.80 13.62 -11.51
C GLY A 100 -2.99 12.69 -11.26
N ASP A 101 -3.33 12.45 -9.99
CA ASP A 101 -4.44 11.61 -9.57
C ASP A 101 -5.75 12.40 -9.51
N ASP A 102 -6.85 11.75 -9.87
CA ASP A 102 -8.21 12.29 -9.69
C ASP A 102 -8.73 12.03 -8.27
N TYR A 103 -8.25 10.98 -7.62
CA TYR A 103 -8.60 10.58 -6.25
C TYR A 103 -7.36 10.44 -5.37
N VAL A 104 -7.53 10.80 -4.10
CA VAL A 104 -6.48 10.71 -3.07
C VAL A 104 -6.42 9.29 -2.52
N SER A 105 -5.33 8.61 -2.71
CA SER A 105 -5.08 7.24 -2.25
C SER A 105 -4.25 7.19 -0.96
N ILE A 106 -3.92 5.99 -0.50
CA ILE A 106 -3.17 5.75 0.73
C ILE A 106 -1.72 6.28 0.64
N GLU A 107 -1.05 6.17 -0.51
CA GLU A 107 0.37 6.52 -0.65
C GLU A 107 0.63 8.02 -0.50
N PRO A 108 -0.14 8.95 -1.12
CA PRO A 108 -0.04 10.37 -0.84
C PRO A 108 -0.25 10.71 0.63
N LEU A 109 -1.18 10.01 1.30
CA LEU A 109 -1.47 10.22 2.72
C LEU A 109 -0.26 9.78 3.59
N LEU A 110 0.34 8.62 3.29
CA LEU A 110 1.54 8.14 3.96
C LEU A 110 2.73 9.09 3.75
N LEU A 111 2.92 9.59 2.53
CA LEU A 111 3.99 10.54 2.22
C LEU A 111 3.77 11.90 2.92
N ALA A 112 2.54 12.40 2.98
CA ALA A 112 2.21 13.61 3.71
C ALA A 112 2.48 13.48 5.21
N LEU A 113 2.16 12.33 5.82
CA LEU A 113 2.47 12.02 7.22
C LEU A 113 3.98 12.05 7.51
N LEU A 114 4.81 11.67 6.55
CA LEU A 114 6.27 11.77 6.69
C LEU A 114 6.77 13.21 6.53
N GLN A 115 6.19 14.00 5.61
CA GLN A 115 6.65 15.35 5.27
C GLN A 115 6.22 16.40 6.29
N VAL A 116 5.00 16.30 6.85
CA VAL A 116 4.49 17.25 7.83
C VAL A 116 5.12 16.97 9.18
N GLY A 117 5.84 17.95 9.74
CA GLY A 117 6.51 17.83 11.03
C GLY A 117 5.52 17.56 12.16
N SER A 118 5.45 16.32 12.62
CA SER A 118 4.53 15.84 13.65
C SER A 118 5.10 14.62 14.37
N THR A 119 4.44 14.15 15.41
CA THR A 119 4.82 12.90 16.10
C THR A 119 4.78 11.70 15.13
N ALA A 120 3.83 11.64 14.23
CA ALA A 120 3.78 10.59 13.19
C ALA A 120 5.01 10.64 12.27
N SER A 121 5.40 11.84 11.82
CA SER A 121 6.62 12.02 11.04
C SER A 121 7.88 11.58 11.79
N ARG A 122 7.97 11.90 13.08
CA ARG A 122 9.08 11.46 13.92
C ARG A 122 9.15 9.93 14.01
N ILE A 123 8.04 9.25 14.28
CA ILE A 123 7.99 7.78 14.34
C ILE A 123 8.48 7.15 13.03
N LEU A 124 8.02 7.66 11.89
CA LEU A 124 8.44 7.15 10.58
C LEU A 124 9.94 7.38 10.34
N LYS A 125 10.45 8.56 10.68
CA LYS A 125 11.89 8.91 10.54
C LYS A 125 12.78 8.09 11.47
N ASP A 126 12.37 7.94 12.71
CA ASP A 126 13.11 7.13 13.72
C ASP A 126 13.13 5.64 13.31
N ALA A 127 12.10 5.17 12.60
CA ALA A 127 12.08 3.84 12.01
C ALA A 127 12.96 3.70 10.74
N GLY A 128 13.51 4.80 10.21
CA GLY A 128 14.40 4.81 9.06
C GLY A 128 13.75 5.27 7.74
N CYS A 129 12.50 5.76 7.77
CA CYS A 129 11.86 6.26 6.55
C CYS A 129 12.46 7.60 6.12
N THR A 130 12.93 7.69 4.89
CA THR A 130 13.31 8.94 4.25
C THR A 130 12.32 9.30 3.14
N GLU A 131 12.15 10.61 2.90
CA GLU A 131 11.22 11.10 1.88
C GLU A 131 11.59 10.59 0.48
N LYS A 132 12.88 10.59 0.15
CA LYS A 132 13.40 10.16 -1.15
C LYS A 132 13.10 8.68 -1.41
N GLU A 133 13.40 7.83 -0.44
CA GLU A 133 13.19 6.38 -0.57
C GLU A 133 11.70 6.04 -0.59
N MET A 134 10.89 6.71 0.25
CA MET A 134 9.43 6.54 0.25
C MET A 134 8.83 6.92 -1.11
N LEU A 135 9.24 8.04 -1.71
CA LEU A 135 8.79 8.46 -3.03
C LEU A 135 9.19 7.43 -4.11
N GLN A 136 10.42 6.90 -4.06
CA GLN A 136 10.87 5.85 -4.97
C GLN A 136 10.07 4.56 -4.80
N ALA A 137 9.76 4.16 -3.58
CA ALA A 137 8.93 2.99 -3.29
C ALA A 137 7.51 3.17 -3.84
N ILE A 138 6.90 4.35 -3.65
CA ILE A 138 5.58 4.71 -4.21
C ILE A 138 5.60 4.68 -5.73
N GLN A 139 6.61 5.25 -6.37
CA GLN A 139 6.75 5.19 -7.84
C GLN A 139 6.88 3.75 -8.35
N SER A 140 7.63 2.92 -7.63
CA SER A 140 7.78 1.49 -7.96
C SER A 140 6.47 0.71 -7.76
N LEU A 141 5.67 1.06 -6.74
CA LEU A 141 4.35 0.48 -6.49
C LEU A 141 3.39 0.80 -7.63
N ARG A 142 3.35 2.05 -8.02
CA ARG A 142 2.40 2.58 -9.02
C ARG A 142 2.74 2.19 -10.46
N GLN A 143 4.02 1.95 -10.78
CA GLN A 143 4.48 1.64 -12.15
C GLN A 143 3.95 2.61 -13.22
N GLY A 144 3.81 3.89 -12.86
CA GLY A 144 3.27 4.93 -13.73
C GLY A 144 1.74 5.01 -13.81
N GLN A 145 1.01 4.18 -13.05
CA GLN A 145 -0.45 4.24 -12.99
C GLN A 145 -0.91 5.44 -12.15
N LYS A 146 -2.05 6.01 -12.55
CA LYS A 146 -2.75 7.06 -11.82
C LYS A 146 -3.98 6.52 -11.13
N VAL A 147 -4.44 7.21 -10.10
CA VAL A 147 -5.67 6.86 -9.38
C VAL A 147 -6.83 7.65 -9.98
N GLU A 148 -7.56 7.02 -10.91
CA GLU A 148 -8.66 7.63 -11.67
C GLU A 148 -10.05 7.25 -11.12
N SER A 149 -10.12 6.41 -10.09
CA SER A 149 -11.38 5.98 -9.48
C SER A 149 -11.28 5.83 -7.97
N GLN A 150 -12.42 5.82 -7.28
CA GLN A 150 -12.49 5.61 -5.83
C GLN A 150 -11.97 4.24 -5.38
N SER A 151 -11.92 3.25 -6.26
CA SER A 151 -11.35 1.92 -6.01
C SER A 151 -9.93 1.77 -6.59
N GLY A 152 -9.28 2.87 -6.97
CA GLY A 152 -7.96 2.85 -7.62
C GLY A 152 -6.87 2.16 -6.81
N ASP A 153 -6.95 2.22 -5.48
CA ASP A 153 -6.01 1.53 -4.58
C ASP A 153 -6.03 0.00 -4.72
N GLU A 154 -7.14 -0.57 -5.19
CA GLU A 154 -7.26 -2.02 -5.39
C GLU A 154 -6.48 -2.50 -6.60
N ASN A 155 -6.25 -1.63 -7.57
CA ASN A 155 -5.53 -1.94 -8.81
C ASN A 155 -4.02 -2.09 -8.57
N PHE A 156 -3.49 -1.45 -7.52
CA PHE A 156 -2.09 -1.61 -7.17
C PHE A 156 -1.82 -3.01 -6.66
N GLN A 157 -0.92 -3.70 -7.34
CA GLN A 157 -0.53 -5.07 -7.01
C GLN A 157 -1.67 -6.12 -7.08
N ALA A 158 -2.75 -5.87 -7.82
CA ALA A 158 -3.82 -6.87 -7.99
C ALA A 158 -3.25 -8.24 -8.42
N LEU A 159 -2.27 -8.26 -9.34
CA LEU A 159 -1.60 -9.49 -9.76
C LEU A 159 -0.83 -10.17 -8.63
N SER A 160 -0.12 -9.44 -7.78
CA SER A 160 0.65 -10.03 -6.68
C SER A 160 -0.24 -10.56 -5.55
N LYS A 161 -1.47 -10.03 -5.40
CA LYS A 161 -2.46 -10.52 -4.42
C LYS A 161 -3.14 -11.81 -4.87
N TYR A 162 -3.43 -11.94 -6.18
CA TYR A 162 -4.26 -13.02 -6.71
C TYR A 162 -3.51 -13.97 -7.66
N ALA A 163 -2.26 -13.66 -8.01
CA ALA A 163 -1.44 -14.46 -8.91
C ALA A 163 -0.06 -14.73 -8.29
N THR A 164 0.53 -15.85 -8.69
CA THR A 164 1.89 -16.21 -8.31
C THR A 164 2.84 -15.93 -9.47
N ASN A 165 3.92 -15.18 -9.22
CA ASN A 165 4.97 -14.96 -10.21
C ASN A 165 5.79 -16.24 -10.40
N LEU A 166 5.43 -17.03 -11.42
CA LEU A 166 6.09 -18.30 -11.72
C LEU A 166 7.56 -18.13 -12.15
N VAL A 167 7.90 -16.98 -12.74
CA VAL A 167 9.29 -16.68 -13.14
C VAL A 167 10.17 -16.49 -11.91
N GLU A 168 9.70 -15.78 -10.90
CA GLU A 168 10.42 -15.62 -9.63
C GLU A 168 10.54 -16.95 -8.87
N ARG A 169 9.47 -17.75 -8.86
CA ARG A 169 9.52 -19.09 -8.26
C ARG A 169 10.51 -20.00 -8.99
N ALA A 170 10.56 -19.94 -10.31
CA ALA A 170 11.55 -20.70 -11.09
C ALA A 170 12.98 -20.27 -10.77
N ARG A 171 13.25 -18.94 -10.73
CA ARG A 171 14.58 -18.41 -10.35
C ARG A 171 14.99 -18.79 -8.93
N ALA A 172 14.02 -18.87 -8.03
CA ALA A 172 14.24 -19.30 -6.63
C ALA A 172 14.33 -20.84 -6.45
N GLY A 173 14.25 -21.64 -7.55
CA GLY A 173 14.27 -23.09 -7.49
C GLY A 173 13.05 -23.72 -6.80
N LYS A 174 11.93 -22.99 -6.71
CA LYS A 174 10.69 -23.40 -6.01
C LYS A 174 9.65 -24.04 -6.92
N LEU A 175 9.99 -24.35 -8.17
CA LEU A 175 9.16 -25.11 -9.08
C LEU A 175 9.66 -26.55 -9.14
N ASP A 176 8.73 -27.50 -9.24
CA ASP A 176 9.07 -28.89 -9.42
C ASP A 176 9.76 -29.10 -10.77
N PRO A 177 10.80 -29.96 -10.85
CA PRO A 177 11.49 -30.24 -12.10
C PRO A 177 10.55 -30.96 -13.08
N VAL A 178 10.52 -30.48 -14.31
CA VAL A 178 9.79 -31.13 -15.41
C VAL A 178 10.70 -32.15 -16.09
N ILE A 179 10.31 -33.41 -16.11
CA ILE A 179 11.09 -34.51 -16.69
C ILE A 179 10.32 -35.10 -17.87
N GLY A 180 11.00 -35.35 -18.99
CA GLY A 180 10.45 -36.06 -20.13
C GLY A 180 9.47 -35.27 -21.00
N ARG A 181 9.55 -33.92 -20.96
CA ARG A 181 8.69 -33.00 -21.77
C ARG A 181 9.49 -32.01 -22.60
N ASP A 182 10.70 -32.39 -23.01
CA ASP A 182 11.61 -31.45 -23.71
C ASP A 182 11.05 -30.97 -25.07
N GLU A 183 10.36 -31.83 -25.77
CA GLU A 183 9.80 -31.48 -27.09
C GLU A 183 8.65 -30.49 -26.95
N GLU A 184 7.74 -30.72 -26.04
CA GLU A 184 6.61 -29.83 -25.74
C GLU A 184 7.07 -28.46 -25.24
N ILE A 185 8.07 -28.46 -24.38
CA ILE A 185 8.67 -27.20 -23.85
C ILE A 185 9.32 -26.43 -25.00
N ARG A 186 10.13 -27.06 -25.84
CA ARG A 186 10.76 -26.42 -27.03
C ARG A 186 9.71 -25.88 -27.98
N ARG A 187 8.63 -26.63 -28.23
CA ARG A 187 7.53 -26.19 -29.08
C ARG A 187 6.80 -24.97 -28.50
N THR A 188 6.52 -25.00 -27.19
CA THR A 188 5.89 -23.89 -26.46
C THR A 188 6.75 -22.62 -26.54
N ILE A 189 8.05 -22.72 -26.25
CA ILE A 189 8.99 -21.59 -26.34
C ILE A 189 9.01 -21.03 -27.77
N ARG A 190 9.06 -21.90 -28.78
CA ARG A 190 9.05 -21.48 -30.19
C ARG A 190 7.77 -20.75 -30.60
N ILE A 191 6.61 -21.13 -30.03
CA ILE A 191 5.34 -20.44 -30.26
C ILE A 191 5.33 -19.09 -29.56
N LEU A 192 5.75 -19.02 -28.29
CA LEU A 192 5.83 -17.79 -27.49
C LEU A 192 6.79 -16.75 -28.11
N SER A 193 7.84 -17.20 -28.82
CA SER A 193 8.83 -16.33 -29.45
C SER A 193 8.36 -15.74 -30.81
N ARG A 194 7.16 -16.06 -31.29
CA ARG A 194 6.61 -15.50 -32.53
C ARG A 194 6.17 -14.05 -32.33
N LYS A 195 6.30 -13.23 -33.36
CA LYS A 195 5.81 -11.85 -33.37
C LYS A 195 4.28 -11.76 -33.24
N THR A 196 3.56 -12.73 -33.83
CA THR A 196 2.10 -12.82 -33.82
C THR A 196 1.68 -14.28 -33.63
N LYS A 197 0.43 -14.53 -33.20
CA LYS A 197 -0.10 -15.87 -32.90
C LYS A 197 0.79 -16.66 -31.93
N ASN A 198 1.19 -15.98 -30.85
CA ASN A 198 2.13 -16.46 -29.83
C ASN A 198 1.45 -17.05 -28.60
N ASN A 199 0.18 -17.47 -28.70
CA ASN A 199 -0.56 -18.10 -27.64
C ASN A 199 -0.55 -19.64 -27.79
N PRO A 200 0.32 -20.38 -27.09
CA PRO A 200 0.32 -21.83 -27.10
C PRO A 200 -0.88 -22.38 -26.30
N VAL A 201 -1.49 -23.44 -26.83
CA VAL A 201 -2.55 -24.19 -26.15
C VAL A 201 -2.03 -25.61 -25.91
N LEU A 202 -2.04 -26.05 -24.64
CA LEU A 202 -1.68 -27.41 -24.23
C LEU A 202 -2.94 -28.27 -24.12
N ILE A 203 -3.01 -29.32 -24.94
CA ILE A 203 -4.13 -30.25 -24.95
C ILE A 203 -3.66 -31.62 -24.48
N GLY A 204 -4.45 -32.32 -23.68
CA GLY A 204 -4.14 -33.67 -23.21
C GLY A 204 -5.14 -34.15 -22.16
N GLU A 205 -5.10 -35.43 -21.84
CA GLU A 205 -5.93 -36.06 -20.82
C GLU A 205 -5.67 -35.49 -19.41
N PRO A 206 -6.61 -35.58 -18.48
CA PRO A 206 -6.36 -35.25 -17.08
C PRO A 206 -5.16 -35.99 -16.51
N GLY A 207 -4.34 -35.33 -15.68
CA GLY A 207 -3.21 -35.96 -15.01
C GLY A 207 -1.93 -36.12 -15.83
N VAL A 208 -1.88 -35.73 -17.11
CA VAL A 208 -0.68 -35.85 -17.95
C VAL A 208 0.36 -34.73 -17.75
N GLY A 209 0.20 -33.89 -16.72
CA GLY A 209 1.18 -32.83 -16.36
C GLY A 209 1.13 -31.61 -17.31
N LYS A 210 -0.05 -31.13 -17.64
CA LYS A 210 -0.20 -29.89 -18.44
C LYS A 210 0.12 -28.62 -17.66
N THR A 211 -0.06 -28.65 -16.34
CA THR A 211 0.05 -27.49 -15.43
C THR A 211 1.44 -27.37 -14.82
#